data_5803a4af615e9ec5027b42ad6ee9a2ab
#
_entry.id   5803a4af615e9ec5027b42ad6ee9a2ab
#
_cell.length_a   1.000
_cell.length_b   1.000
_cell.length_c   1.000
_cell.angle_alpha   90.00
_cell.angle_beta   90.00
_cell.angle_gamma   90.00
#
_symmetry.space_group_name_H-M   'P 1'
#
loop_
_entity.id
_entity.type
_entity.pdbx_description
1 polymer ?
#
loop_
_entity_poly.entity_id
_entity_poly.type
_entity_poly.pdbx_seq_one_letter_code
_entity_poly.pdbx_strand_id
1 'polypeptide(L)'
;MSDYSAFFLMKPEDVKRYAVEVLHFFQPDEETDCVEIGDGNINYVFQVRSRKDGRSVIVKQADKLLRSSGRPLDLYRNKIEAETLMLEARLAPKFIPEVYHYDETMAALSMEDISAYKNLRKELAAGRVYGHLSENLSDFLAQSLLPTTDLVMDRQEKKKQVKFFTNPELCDITEDLVLTEPYLAQPMNPRNKNIVTPGNEDFVRTRLYEDEA
;
A
#
# COMPACT_ATOMS: atom_id res chain seq x y z
N MET A 1 -22.25 7.63 -18.82
CA MET A 1 -21.87 8.03 -17.45
C MET A 1 -21.39 6.78 -16.77
N SER A 2 -20.21 6.80 -16.17
CA SER A 2 -19.76 5.70 -15.33
C SER A 2 -20.63 5.71 -14.08
N ASP A 3 -21.24 4.58 -13.78
CA ASP A 3 -22.03 4.44 -12.57
C ASP A 3 -21.13 3.79 -11.50
N TYR A 4 -20.71 4.58 -10.49
CA TYR A 4 -19.89 4.11 -9.39
C TYR A 4 -20.67 3.30 -8.34
N SER A 5 -21.92 2.90 -8.65
CA SER A 5 -22.74 2.03 -7.79
C SER A 5 -22.33 0.56 -7.85
N ALA A 6 -21.46 0.16 -8.78
CA ALA A 6 -20.91 -1.18 -8.92
C ALA A 6 -19.42 -1.14 -9.24
N PHE A 7 -18.67 -2.11 -8.69
CA PHE A 7 -17.23 -2.20 -8.91
C PHE A 7 -16.85 -2.37 -10.38
N PHE A 8 -15.98 -1.51 -10.86
CA PHE A 8 -15.23 -1.68 -12.11
C PHE A 8 -13.83 -1.08 -11.95
N LEU A 9 -12.88 -1.55 -12.75
CA LEU A 9 -11.53 -1.01 -12.74
C LEU A 9 -11.49 0.30 -13.52
N MET A 10 -11.22 1.40 -12.81
CA MET A 10 -11.21 2.75 -13.37
C MET A 10 -9.99 2.97 -14.30
N LYS A 11 -10.24 3.67 -15.40
CA LYS A 11 -9.21 4.26 -16.25
C LYS A 11 -8.99 5.73 -15.87
N PRO A 12 -7.92 6.38 -16.34
CA PRO A 12 -7.66 7.79 -15.99
C PRO A 12 -8.86 8.73 -16.17
N GLU A 13 -9.63 8.56 -17.24
CA GLU A 13 -10.82 9.39 -17.49
C GLU A 13 -11.98 9.10 -16.51
N ASP A 14 -12.09 7.86 -16.03
CA ASP A 14 -13.05 7.52 -14.99
C ASP A 14 -12.62 8.14 -13.65
N VAL A 15 -11.32 8.08 -13.32
CA VAL A 15 -10.78 8.67 -12.09
C VAL A 15 -10.95 10.20 -12.06
N LYS A 16 -10.77 10.89 -13.21
CA LYS A 16 -11.05 12.33 -13.30
C LYS A 16 -12.51 12.66 -12.98
N ARG A 17 -13.42 11.90 -13.57
CA ARG A 17 -14.86 12.06 -13.28
C ARG A 17 -15.19 11.71 -11.83
N TYR A 18 -14.62 10.64 -11.30
CA TYR A 18 -14.76 10.22 -9.91
C TYR A 18 -14.34 11.34 -8.94
N ALA A 19 -13.23 12.00 -9.23
CA ALA A 19 -12.72 13.11 -8.42
C ALA A 19 -13.65 14.34 -8.42
N VAL A 20 -14.45 14.50 -9.47
CA VAL A 20 -15.48 15.57 -9.57
C VAL A 20 -16.81 15.10 -8.99
N GLU A 21 -17.33 13.95 -9.44
CA GLU A 21 -18.71 13.54 -9.19
C GLU A 21 -18.91 12.90 -7.80
N VAL A 22 -17.89 12.18 -7.32
CA VAL A 22 -17.95 11.43 -6.05
C VAL A 22 -17.20 12.15 -4.95
N LEU A 23 -15.95 12.54 -5.21
CA LEU A 23 -15.13 13.21 -4.20
C LEU A 23 -15.48 14.68 -4.03
N HIS A 24 -16.09 15.31 -5.03
CA HIS A 24 -16.31 16.77 -5.08
C HIS A 24 -15.03 17.58 -4.83
N PHE A 25 -13.88 17.01 -5.21
CA PHE A 25 -12.57 17.61 -4.99
C PHE A 25 -12.27 18.72 -6.02
N PHE A 26 -12.79 18.56 -7.24
CA PHE A 26 -12.68 19.53 -8.32
C PHE A 26 -14.06 19.99 -8.79
N GLN A 27 -14.14 21.17 -9.37
CA GLN A 27 -15.37 21.66 -9.99
C GLN A 27 -15.62 20.98 -11.34
N PRO A 28 -16.88 20.87 -11.82
CA PRO A 28 -17.22 20.20 -13.07
C PRO A 28 -16.56 20.80 -14.33
N ASP A 29 -16.26 22.10 -14.30
CA ASP A 29 -15.61 22.85 -15.38
C ASP A 29 -14.10 22.99 -15.22
N GLU A 30 -13.54 22.40 -14.16
CA GLU A 30 -12.11 22.50 -13.87
C GLU A 30 -11.29 21.52 -14.75
N GLU A 31 -10.34 22.06 -15.49
CA GLU A 31 -9.42 21.23 -16.27
C GLU A 31 -8.44 20.48 -15.35
N THR A 32 -8.44 19.16 -15.46
CA THR A 32 -7.57 18.27 -14.68
C THR A 32 -6.77 17.33 -15.56
N ASP A 33 -5.56 17.01 -15.14
CA ASP A 33 -4.77 15.91 -15.67
C ASP A 33 -4.88 14.71 -14.73
N CYS A 34 -4.92 13.49 -15.30
CA CYS A 34 -4.85 12.26 -14.53
C CYS A 34 -3.76 11.37 -15.10
N VAL A 35 -2.87 10.95 -14.23
CA VAL A 35 -1.79 10.01 -14.58
C VAL A 35 -1.80 8.83 -13.61
N GLU A 36 -1.57 7.65 -14.14
CA GLU A 36 -1.26 6.50 -13.28
C GLU A 36 0.17 6.66 -12.78
N ILE A 37 0.36 6.65 -11.46
CA ILE A 37 1.64 6.79 -10.81
C ILE A 37 2.03 5.51 -10.09
N GLY A 38 3.33 5.26 -10.06
CA GLY A 38 3.89 4.19 -9.24
C GLY A 38 4.18 2.90 -10.00
N ASP A 39 5.05 2.16 -9.39
CA ASP A 39 5.50 0.82 -9.74
C ASP A 39 4.78 -0.25 -8.88
N GLY A 40 3.55 0.08 -8.43
CA GLY A 40 2.76 -0.77 -7.55
C GLY A 40 2.35 -2.08 -8.20
N ASN A 41 2.71 -3.19 -7.54
CA ASN A 41 2.41 -4.54 -8.02
C ASN A 41 1.01 -5.02 -7.61
N ILE A 42 0.32 -4.27 -6.76
CA ILE A 42 -0.90 -4.71 -6.08
C ILE A 42 -2.11 -3.86 -6.47
N ASN A 43 -1.99 -2.53 -6.42
CA ASN A 43 -3.09 -1.60 -6.65
C ASN A 43 -2.78 -0.65 -7.80
N TYR A 44 -3.83 -0.07 -8.40
CA TYR A 44 -3.73 1.05 -9.33
C TYR A 44 -3.72 2.34 -8.54
N VAL A 45 -2.78 3.21 -8.83
CA VAL A 45 -2.61 4.49 -8.14
C VAL A 45 -2.64 5.60 -9.17
N PHE A 46 -3.58 6.52 -9.01
CA PHE A 46 -3.76 7.66 -9.91
C PHE A 46 -3.53 8.96 -9.16
N GLN A 47 -2.85 9.89 -9.81
CA GLN A 47 -2.80 11.29 -9.39
C GLN A 47 -3.71 12.09 -10.30
N VAL A 48 -4.68 12.78 -9.73
CA VAL A 48 -5.50 13.79 -10.42
C VAL A 48 -5.05 15.16 -9.97
N ARG A 49 -4.70 16.03 -10.91
CA ARG A 49 -4.15 17.36 -10.64
C ARG A 49 -4.87 18.43 -11.42
N SER A 50 -5.25 19.52 -10.75
CA SER A 50 -5.80 20.73 -11.38
C SER A 50 -4.72 21.45 -12.19
N ARG A 51 -5.08 21.86 -13.42
CA ARG A 51 -4.24 22.73 -14.23
C ARG A 51 -4.25 24.18 -13.80
N LYS A 52 -5.29 24.57 -13.05
CA LYS A 52 -5.50 25.93 -12.62
C LYS A 52 -4.59 26.36 -11.47
N ASP A 53 -4.51 25.53 -10.43
CA ASP A 53 -3.84 25.88 -9.17
C ASP A 53 -2.89 24.80 -8.66
N GLY A 54 -2.80 23.66 -9.36
CA GLY A 54 -1.91 22.56 -9.03
C GLY A 54 -2.38 21.69 -7.85
N ARG A 55 -3.57 21.93 -7.28
CA ARG A 55 -4.15 21.02 -6.28
C ARG A 55 -4.25 19.62 -6.85
N SER A 56 -4.01 18.62 -6.02
CA SER A 56 -4.03 17.24 -6.46
C SER A 56 -4.57 16.30 -5.40
N VAL A 57 -5.10 15.16 -5.87
CA VAL A 57 -5.58 14.06 -5.04
C VAL A 57 -5.04 12.75 -5.58
N ILE A 58 -4.71 11.83 -4.69
CA ILE A 58 -4.38 10.47 -5.03
C ILE A 58 -5.62 9.60 -4.90
N VAL A 59 -5.90 8.80 -5.92
CA VAL A 59 -6.94 7.75 -5.90
C VAL A 59 -6.25 6.41 -6.09
N LYS A 60 -6.32 5.55 -5.09
CA LYS A 60 -5.73 4.23 -5.07
C LYS A 60 -6.81 3.17 -5.10
N GLN A 61 -6.94 2.46 -6.22
CA GLN A 61 -7.95 1.43 -6.40
C GLN A 61 -7.33 0.03 -6.33
N ALA A 62 -7.98 -0.86 -5.57
CA ALA A 62 -7.66 -2.28 -5.55
C ALA A 62 -8.26 -3.00 -6.77
N ASP A 63 -7.53 -3.99 -7.28
CA ASP A 63 -8.07 -4.97 -8.23
C ASP A 63 -8.25 -6.33 -7.55
N LYS A 64 -9.12 -7.16 -8.12
CA LYS A 64 -9.36 -8.55 -7.69
C LYS A 64 -8.17 -9.47 -7.96
N LEU A 65 -7.22 -9.02 -8.75
CA LEU A 65 -6.02 -9.76 -9.13
C LEU A 65 -4.77 -8.94 -8.80
N LEU A 66 -3.71 -9.64 -8.38
CA LEU A 66 -2.38 -9.03 -8.29
C LEU A 66 -1.85 -8.71 -9.69
N ARG A 67 -1.45 -7.49 -9.94
CA ARG A 67 -0.91 -7.04 -11.25
C ARG A 67 0.35 -7.81 -11.65
N SER A 68 1.19 -8.18 -10.70
CA SER A 68 2.47 -8.85 -10.93
C SER A 68 2.35 -10.34 -11.26
N SER A 69 1.38 -11.05 -10.66
CA SER A 69 1.27 -12.50 -10.72
C SER A 69 -0.08 -13.03 -11.23
N GLY A 70 -1.10 -12.17 -11.29
CA GLY A 70 -2.47 -12.58 -11.59
C GLY A 70 -3.14 -13.43 -10.49
N ARG A 71 -2.52 -13.55 -9.29
CA ARG A 71 -3.15 -14.26 -8.16
C ARG A 71 -4.41 -13.50 -7.72
N PRO A 72 -5.51 -14.20 -7.44
CA PRO A 72 -6.67 -13.58 -6.81
C PRO A 72 -6.30 -12.98 -5.44
N LEU A 73 -6.86 -11.82 -5.13
CA LEU A 73 -6.68 -11.16 -3.85
C LEU A 73 -7.91 -10.32 -3.52
N ASP A 74 -8.47 -10.52 -2.34
CA ASP A 74 -9.69 -9.84 -1.91
C ASP A 74 -9.50 -8.31 -1.90
N LEU A 75 -10.54 -7.60 -2.33
CA LEU A 75 -10.61 -6.14 -2.33
C LEU A 75 -10.60 -5.55 -0.90
N TYR A 76 -11.01 -6.34 0.09
CA TYR A 76 -11.07 -5.94 1.50
C TYR A 76 -9.73 -5.43 2.05
N ARG A 77 -8.62 -5.87 1.47
CA ARG A 77 -7.28 -5.35 1.80
C ARG A 77 -7.18 -3.83 1.72
N ASN A 78 -7.89 -3.24 0.75
CA ASN A 78 -7.87 -1.79 0.56
C ASN A 78 -8.66 -1.05 1.65
N LYS A 79 -9.72 -1.69 2.18
CA LYS A 79 -10.44 -1.21 3.35
C LYS A 79 -9.54 -1.24 4.59
N ILE A 80 -8.83 -2.34 4.80
CA ILE A 80 -7.86 -2.44 5.90
C ILE A 80 -6.80 -1.35 5.79
N GLU A 81 -6.26 -1.09 4.60
CA GLU A 81 -5.31 0.00 4.38
C GLU A 81 -5.91 1.37 4.74
N ALA A 82 -7.10 1.67 4.25
CA ALA A 82 -7.78 2.94 4.54
C ALA A 82 -8.02 3.14 6.05
N GLU A 83 -8.54 2.12 6.71
CA GLU A 83 -8.81 2.14 8.16
C GLU A 83 -7.53 2.23 8.99
N THR A 84 -6.44 1.59 8.54
CA THR A 84 -5.12 1.71 9.17
C THR A 84 -4.62 3.14 9.09
N LEU A 85 -4.65 3.75 7.90
CA LEU A 85 -4.26 5.15 7.72
C LEU A 85 -5.11 6.11 8.57
N MET A 86 -6.42 5.89 8.62
CA MET A 86 -7.31 6.70 9.46
C MET A 86 -7.04 6.51 10.97
N LEU A 87 -6.69 5.30 11.40
CA LEU A 87 -6.27 5.05 12.79
C LEU A 87 -4.96 5.76 13.11
N GLU A 88 -3.95 5.56 12.26
CA GLU A 88 -2.64 6.16 12.44
C GLU A 88 -2.65 7.69 12.34
N ALA A 89 -3.50 8.26 11.47
CA ALA A 89 -3.69 9.71 11.38
C ALA A 89 -4.21 10.32 12.69
N ARG A 90 -4.99 9.57 13.47
CA ARG A 90 -5.43 10.02 14.81
C ARG A 90 -4.31 9.93 15.86
N LEU A 91 -3.41 8.95 15.72
CA LEU A 91 -2.35 8.69 16.68
C LEU A 91 -1.06 9.47 16.37
N ALA A 92 -0.72 9.58 15.09
CA ALA A 92 0.52 10.17 14.59
C ALA A 92 0.29 11.10 13.38
N PRO A 93 -0.54 12.15 13.51
CA PRO A 93 -1.04 12.94 12.37
C PRO A 93 0.03 13.62 11.53
N LYS A 94 1.23 13.84 12.09
CA LYS A 94 2.34 14.47 11.37
C LYS A 94 2.98 13.57 10.30
N PHE A 95 2.73 12.27 10.37
CA PHE A 95 3.45 11.26 9.58
C PHE A 95 2.56 10.57 8.54
N ILE A 96 1.26 10.82 8.58
CA ILE A 96 0.27 10.10 7.77
C ILE A 96 -0.40 11.08 6.80
N PRO A 97 -0.53 10.73 5.51
CA PRO A 97 -1.32 11.52 4.59
C PRO A 97 -2.78 11.56 4.99
N GLU A 98 -3.43 12.68 4.74
CA GLU A 98 -4.86 12.82 4.99
C GLU A 98 -5.66 11.88 4.09
N VAL A 99 -6.55 11.10 4.69
CA VAL A 99 -7.52 10.27 3.97
C VAL A 99 -8.79 11.08 3.77
N TYR A 100 -9.12 11.37 2.51
CA TYR A 100 -10.32 12.14 2.18
C TYR A 100 -11.57 11.28 2.09
N HIS A 101 -11.45 10.09 1.49
CA HIS A 101 -12.59 9.19 1.28
C HIS A 101 -12.14 7.75 1.04
N TYR A 102 -12.93 6.81 1.55
CA TYR A 102 -12.85 5.40 1.16
C TYR A 102 -14.19 4.97 0.58
N ASP A 103 -14.18 4.54 -0.69
CA ASP A 103 -15.33 4.01 -1.39
C ASP A 103 -15.29 2.48 -1.36
N GLU A 104 -16.21 1.89 -0.58
CA GLU A 104 -16.29 0.44 -0.42
C GLU A 104 -16.73 -0.26 -1.70
N THR A 105 -17.62 0.37 -2.49
CA THR A 105 -18.12 -0.18 -3.75
C THR A 105 -17.03 -0.26 -4.80
N MET A 106 -16.26 0.81 -4.94
CA MET A 106 -15.18 0.91 -5.91
C MET A 106 -13.86 0.35 -5.39
N ALA A 107 -13.80 -0.05 -4.11
CA ALA A 107 -12.56 -0.39 -3.41
C ALA A 107 -11.46 0.65 -3.68
N ALA A 108 -11.82 1.93 -3.53
CA ALA A 108 -11.00 3.08 -3.88
C ALA A 108 -10.74 3.95 -2.65
N LEU A 109 -9.46 4.16 -2.35
CA LEU A 109 -8.97 5.05 -1.30
C LEU A 109 -8.52 6.37 -1.93
N SER A 110 -9.09 7.48 -1.47
CA SER A 110 -8.72 8.82 -1.90
C SER A 110 -8.02 9.54 -0.77
N MET A 111 -6.84 10.10 -1.05
CA MET A 111 -5.97 10.67 -0.02
C MET A 111 -5.11 11.81 -0.55
N GLU A 112 -4.45 12.49 0.37
CA GLU A 112 -3.48 13.55 0.11
C GLU A 112 -2.39 13.10 -0.87
N ASP A 113 -2.04 14.00 -1.79
CA ASP A 113 -0.90 13.84 -2.67
C ASP A 113 0.39 14.25 -1.97
N ILE A 114 1.17 13.26 -1.58
CA ILE A 114 2.47 13.44 -0.93
C ILE A 114 3.65 13.42 -1.92
N SER A 115 3.42 13.62 -3.21
CA SER A 115 4.47 13.59 -4.25
C SER A 115 5.54 14.69 -4.09
N ALA A 116 5.29 15.69 -3.24
CA ALA A 116 6.31 16.67 -2.85
C ALA A 116 7.43 16.06 -1.99
N TYR A 117 7.17 14.92 -1.34
CA TYR A 117 8.18 14.21 -0.56
C TYR A 117 8.96 13.22 -1.43
N LYS A 118 10.18 12.91 -1.01
CA LYS A 118 11.05 11.97 -1.69
C LYS A 118 10.79 10.53 -1.20
N ASN A 119 10.88 9.58 -2.11
CA ASN A 119 10.80 8.17 -1.74
C ASN A 119 12.07 7.73 -0.98
N LEU A 120 11.92 7.38 0.30
CA LEU A 120 13.03 7.04 1.19
C LEU A 120 13.88 5.87 0.65
N ARG A 121 13.26 4.84 0.06
CA ARG A 121 14.00 3.71 -0.54
C ARG A 121 14.97 4.17 -1.63
N LYS A 122 14.52 5.08 -2.51
CA LYS A 122 15.35 5.62 -3.59
C LYS A 122 16.49 6.48 -3.05
N GLU A 123 16.21 7.29 -2.03
CA GLU A 123 17.19 8.16 -1.40
C GLU A 123 18.29 7.35 -0.63
N LEU A 124 17.86 6.32 0.10
CA LEU A 124 18.81 5.42 0.80
C LEU A 124 19.67 4.63 -0.19
N ALA A 125 19.06 4.12 -1.27
CA ALA A 125 19.81 3.43 -2.35
C ALA A 125 20.82 4.34 -3.05
N ALA A 126 20.54 5.65 -3.08
CA ALA A 126 21.47 6.68 -3.59
C ALA A 126 22.51 7.12 -2.56
N GLY A 127 22.61 6.47 -1.40
CA GLY A 127 23.57 6.79 -0.33
C GLY A 127 23.25 8.08 0.43
N ARG A 128 22.02 8.58 0.37
CA ARG A 128 21.63 9.79 1.11
C ARG A 128 21.51 9.52 2.60
N VAL A 129 22.01 10.43 3.41
CA VAL A 129 21.95 10.38 4.87
C VAL A 129 21.00 11.46 5.37
N TYR A 130 20.07 11.07 6.25
CA TYR A 130 19.10 11.95 6.87
C TYR A 130 19.29 11.95 8.38
N GLY A 131 19.81 13.06 8.93
CA GLY A 131 20.23 13.15 10.34
C GLY A 131 19.10 12.90 11.35
N HIS A 132 17.85 13.22 10.99
CA HIS A 132 16.69 13.05 11.86
C HIS A 132 15.82 11.81 11.52
N LEU A 133 16.31 10.92 10.67
CA LEU A 133 15.51 9.75 10.24
C LEU A 133 15.17 8.83 11.43
N SER A 134 16.16 8.52 12.27
CA SER A 134 15.96 7.64 13.43
C SER A 134 15.00 8.25 14.46
N GLU A 135 15.12 9.54 14.70
CA GLU A 135 14.26 10.29 15.62
C GLU A 135 12.82 10.30 15.11
N ASN A 136 12.60 10.75 13.86
CA ASN A 136 11.27 10.81 13.27
C ASN A 136 10.61 9.40 13.17
N LEU A 137 11.39 8.38 12.82
CA LEU A 137 10.87 7.01 12.76
C LEU A 137 10.52 6.47 14.14
N SER A 138 11.33 6.74 15.15
CA SER A 138 11.06 6.36 16.54
C SER A 138 9.80 7.05 17.07
N ASP A 139 9.65 8.35 16.79
CA ASP A 139 8.45 9.11 17.16
C ASP A 139 7.20 8.54 16.50
N PHE A 140 7.25 8.27 15.20
CA PHE A 140 6.14 7.63 14.49
C PHE A 140 5.77 6.28 15.11
N LEU A 141 6.74 5.39 15.29
CA LEU A 141 6.50 4.05 15.84
C LEU A 141 5.95 4.11 17.28
N ALA A 142 6.48 5.00 18.11
CA ALA A 142 5.98 5.17 19.47
C ALA A 142 4.53 5.69 19.49
N GLN A 143 4.23 6.68 18.67
CA GLN A 143 2.89 7.28 18.61
C GLN A 143 1.85 6.34 17.98
N SER A 144 2.21 5.57 16.96
CA SER A 144 1.28 4.68 16.26
C SER A 144 1.12 3.32 16.95
N LEU A 145 2.21 2.72 17.44
CA LEU A 145 2.18 1.35 17.96
C LEU A 145 1.84 1.29 19.46
N LEU A 146 2.42 2.14 20.31
CA LEU A 146 2.21 2.04 21.76
C LEU A 146 0.73 2.11 22.16
N PRO A 147 -0.09 3.05 21.65
CA PRO A 147 -1.51 3.13 22.00
C PRO A 147 -2.33 1.91 21.57
N THR A 148 -1.84 1.14 20.58
CA THR A 148 -2.52 -0.07 20.07
C THR A 148 -2.06 -1.35 20.75
N THR A 149 -1.16 -1.29 21.74
CA THR A 149 -0.70 -2.46 22.50
C THR A 149 -1.67 -2.83 23.63
N ASP A 150 -1.55 -4.05 24.13
CA ASP A 150 -2.26 -4.51 25.33
C ASP A 150 -1.88 -3.76 26.63
N LEU A 151 -0.84 -2.93 26.60
CA LEU A 151 -0.43 -2.07 27.71
C LEU A 151 -1.34 -0.85 27.87
N VAL A 152 -1.92 -0.36 26.78
CA VAL A 152 -2.68 0.90 26.73
C VAL A 152 -4.13 0.68 26.34
N MET A 153 -4.37 -0.14 25.30
CA MET A 153 -5.70 -0.36 24.75
C MET A 153 -6.53 -1.27 25.64
N ASP A 154 -7.84 -0.98 25.76
CA ASP A 154 -8.78 -1.90 26.40
C ASP A 154 -8.74 -3.28 25.75
N ARG A 155 -8.76 -4.33 26.58
CA ARG A 155 -8.61 -5.72 26.12
C ARG A 155 -9.69 -6.17 25.15
N GLN A 156 -10.93 -5.70 25.31
CA GLN A 156 -12.03 -6.08 24.41
C GLN A 156 -11.94 -5.32 23.09
N GLU A 157 -11.56 -4.06 23.16
CA GLU A 157 -11.31 -3.24 21.97
C GLU A 157 -10.14 -3.80 21.16
N LYS A 158 -9.04 -4.18 21.81
CA LYS A 158 -7.91 -4.82 21.15
C LYS A 158 -8.32 -6.07 20.35
N LYS A 159 -9.14 -6.94 20.94
CA LYS A 159 -9.64 -8.15 20.28
C LYS A 159 -10.49 -7.84 19.05
N LYS A 160 -11.33 -6.79 19.14
CA LYS A 160 -12.12 -6.34 17.98
C LYS A 160 -11.23 -5.82 16.88
N GLN A 161 -10.24 -5.01 17.21
CA GLN A 161 -9.30 -4.46 16.22
C GLN A 161 -8.44 -5.56 15.58
N VAL A 162 -7.90 -6.49 16.35
CA VAL A 162 -7.16 -7.64 15.80
C VAL A 162 -8.03 -8.41 14.81
N LYS A 163 -9.29 -8.70 15.16
CA LYS A 163 -10.22 -9.39 14.24
C LYS A 163 -10.48 -8.57 12.98
N PHE A 164 -10.66 -7.26 13.10
CA PHE A 164 -10.95 -6.36 11.98
C PHE A 164 -9.76 -6.23 11.02
N PHE A 165 -8.55 -6.03 11.55
CA PHE A 165 -7.33 -5.80 10.77
C PHE A 165 -6.65 -7.10 10.28
N THR A 166 -7.16 -8.28 10.61
CA THR A 166 -6.63 -9.54 10.11
C THR A 166 -6.96 -9.69 8.62
N ASN A 167 -5.93 -9.90 7.80
CA ASN A 167 -6.03 -10.14 6.36
C ASN A 167 -5.34 -11.47 6.02
N PRO A 168 -6.06 -12.61 6.09
CA PRO A 168 -5.46 -13.93 5.90
C PRO A 168 -4.81 -14.12 4.53
N GLU A 169 -5.45 -13.62 3.45
CA GLU A 169 -4.92 -13.78 2.10
C GLU A 169 -3.61 -13.01 1.88
N LEU A 170 -3.52 -11.78 2.40
CA LEU A 170 -2.30 -11.00 2.28
C LEU A 170 -1.19 -11.56 3.18
N CYS A 171 -1.53 -12.08 4.34
CA CYS A 171 -0.59 -12.81 5.21
C CYS A 171 -0.03 -14.03 4.48
N ASP A 172 -0.89 -14.90 3.93
CA ASP A 172 -0.49 -16.09 3.19
C ASP A 172 0.46 -15.77 2.02
N ILE A 173 0.10 -14.75 1.22
CA ILE A 173 0.96 -14.30 0.11
C ILE A 173 2.30 -13.77 0.61
N THR A 174 2.31 -13.02 1.70
CA THR A 174 3.54 -12.44 2.25
C THR A 174 4.43 -13.51 2.86
N GLU A 175 3.85 -14.44 3.60
CA GLU A 175 4.57 -15.58 4.18
C GLU A 175 5.19 -16.45 3.09
N ASP A 176 4.44 -16.74 2.03
CA ASP A 176 4.93 -17.51 0.88
C ASP A 176 6.12 -16.80 0.19
N LEU A 177 5.97 -15.50 -0.11
CA LEU A 177 7.00 -14.71 -0.79
C LEU A 177 8.27 -14.49 0.06
N VAL A 178 8.14 -14.46 1.38
CA VAL A 178 9.25 -14.12 2.29
C VAL A 178 9.85 -15.35 2.95
N LEU A 179 9.02 -16.32 3.36
CA LEU A 179 9.44 -17.46 4.18
C LEU A 179 9.54 -18.77 3.42
N THR A 180 8.88 -18.90 2.26
CA THR A 180 8.81 -20.16 1.51
C THR A 180 9.50 -20.09 0.16
N GLU A 181 9.05 -19.19 -0.71
CA GLU A 181 9.57 -19.13 -2.10
C GLU A 181 11.08 -18.94 -2.20
N PRO A 182 11.74 -18.09 -1.38
CA PRO A 182 13.17 -17.86 -1.48
C PRO A 182 14.03 -19.08 -1.11
N TYR A 183 13.49 -20.00 -0.32
CA TYR A 183 14.22 -21.12 0.27
C TYR A 183 13.98 -22.45 -0.44
N LEU A 184 13.04 -22.51 -1.37
CA LEU A 184 12.76 -23.71 -2.16
C LEU A 184 13.32 -23.58 -3.58
N ALA A 185 14.28 -24.43 -3.92
CA ALA A 185 14.90 -24.46 -5.24
C ALA A 185 13.90 -24.87 -6.34
N GLN A 186 14.14 -24.44 -7.58
CA GLN A 186 13.48 -25.01 -8.74
C GLN A 186 14.00 -26.44 -8.97
N PRO A 187 13.18 -27.42 -9.41
CA PRO A 187 11.77 -27.25 -9.83
C PRO A 187 10.73 -27.36 -8.71
N MET A 188 11.12 -27.55 -7.46
CA MET A 188 10.20 -27.72 -6.33
C MET A 188 9.31 -26.48 -6.13
N ASN A 189 9.87 -25.30 -6.36
CA ASN A 189 9.10 -24.07 -6.40
C ASN A 189 9.34 -23.29 -7.71
N PRO A 190 8.53 -23.52 -8.76
CA PRO A 190 8.66 -22.82 -10.04
C PRO A 190 8.40 -21.31 -9.95
N ARG A 191 7.82 -20.82 -8.83
CA ARG A 191 7.59 -19.40 -8.59
C ARG A 191 8.83 -18.68 -8.05
N ASN A 192 9.81 -19.41 -7.54
CA ASN A 192 11.05 -18.82 -7.05
C ASN A 192 11.79 -18.12 -8.21
N LYS A 193 11.90 -16.80 -8.10
CA LYS A 193 12.58 -15.92 -9.07
C LYS A 193 13.86 -15.32 -8.49
N ASN A 194 14.39 -15.89 -7.43
CA ASN A 194 15.61 -15.39 -6.81
C ASN A 194 16.76 -15.38 -7.83
N ILE A 195 17.47 -14.27 -7.84
CA ILE A 195 18.73 -14.14 -8.59
C ILE A 195 19.86 -14.33 -7.59
N VAL A 196 20.58 -15.42 -7.74
CA VAL A 196 21.77 -15.68 -6.91
C VAL A 196 22.91 -14.78 -7.37
N THR A 197 23.47 -14.01 -6.46
CA THR A 197 24.65 -13.19 -6.74
C THR A 197 25.83 -14.08 -7.12
N PRO A 198 26.51 -13.84 -8.25
CA PRO A 198 27.66 -14.63 -8.68
C PRO A 198 28.70 -14.78 -7.57
N GLY A 199 29.15 -16.02 -7.36
CA GLY A 199 30.06 -16.39 -6.28
C GLY A 199 29.42 -16.87 -4.99
N ASN A 200 28.07 -16.79 -4.89
CA ASN A 200 27.32 -17.28 -3.72
C ASN A 200 26.54 -18.57 -4.00
N GLU A 201 26.72 -19.21 -5.14
CA GLU A 201 25.96 -20.37 -5.60
C GLU A 201 26.03 -21.53 -4.61
N ASP A 202 27.24 -21.87 -4.15
CA ASP A 202 27.45 -22.95 -3.19
C ASP A 202 26.82 -22.63 -1.82
N PHE A 203 26.94 -21.41 -1.36
CA PHE A 203 26.30 -20.98 -0.12
C PHE A 203 24.78 -21.11 -0.21
N VAL A 204 24.17 -20.60 -1.28
CA VAL A 204 22.71 -20.68 -1.48
C VAL A 204 22.26 -22.14 -1.55
N ARG A 205 22.97 -22.97 -2.33
CA ARG A 205 22.63 -24.39 -2.45
C ARG A 205 22.70 -25.10 -1.11
N THR A 206 23.80 -24.96 -0.36
CA THR A 206 24.09 -25.77 0.82
C THR A 206 23.44 -25.22 2.10
N ARG A 207 23.13 -23.93 2.15
CA ARG A 207 22.63 -23.26 3.36
C ARG A 207 21.18 -22.79 3.27
N LEU A 208 20.62 -22.68 2.06
CA LEU A 208 19.23 -22.25 1.90
C LEU A 208 18.35 -23.35 1.30
N TYR A 209 18.88 -24.17 0.37
CA TYR A 209 18.05 -25.15 -0.34
C TYR A 209 18.20 -26.59 0.18
N GLU A 210 19.36 -26.95 0.71
CA GLU A 210 19.68 -28.29 1.18
C GLU A 210 19.85 -28.40 2.71
N ASP A 211 19.60 -27.32 3.44
CA ASP A 211 19.69 -27.33 4.91
C ASP A 211 18.47 -28.05 5.48
N GLU A 212 18.67 -29.26 6.01
CA GLU A 212 17.65 -30.11 6.64
C GLU A 212 17.47 -29.82 8.15
N ALA A 213 17.83 -28.62 8.63
CA ALA A 213 17.82 -28.27 10.05
C ALA A 213 16.40 -28.16 10.67
#